data_5c39da68dfee05eed69484e1ef09e4c6
#
_entry.id   5c39da68dfee05eed69484e1ef09e4c6
#
_cell.length_a   1.000
_cell.length_b   1.000
_cell.length_c   1.000
_cell.angle_alpha   90.00
_cell.angle_beta   90.00
_cell.angle_gamma   90.00
#
_symmetry.space_group_name_H-M   'P 1'
#
loop_
_entity.id
_entity.type
_entity.pdbx_description
1 polymer ?
#
loop_
_entity_poly.entity_id
_entity_poly.type
_entity_poly.pdbx_seq_one_letter_code
_entity_poly.pdbx_strand_id
1 'polypeptide(L)'
;MANKKLNKYIGTVILGTAILAVPGCSDTWDDHYEVGDSGNVATKTLWEQITSNPDLSRFAEIAKRTKFYRDEKHPQSTYTYADILNGGQVNTVWAPENSAISDEDYEKYLQMAENDGFNLQQQFMGNHIALWRRIYAGTDIDTVKVLNGKNMIFDKGQGTFQNEVINLKNIPAVNGTLHTLKGIAEFKYNLYEYIKFGGTTNTFHDYLVARDTTYFSAGSSIEGRPDENGNPTYVDSVYFTSNRMLSNSWYLPNTGADSWVMAEGSFGEGIDREDSSYVMVIPTDEGWAAAYNKL
;
A
#
# COMPACT_ATOMS: atom_id res chain seq x y z
N MET A 1 39.89 73.73 12.08
CA MET A 1 39.98 72.49 11.30
C MET A 1 39.61 71.29 12.16
N ALA A 2 38.44 71.33 12.88
CA ALA A 2 38.07 70.23 13.79
C ALA A 2 36.66 69.65 13.59
N ASN A 3 35.93 70.14 12.58
CA ASN A 3 34.50 69.70 12.40
C ASN A 3 34.22 68.75 11.22
N LYS A 4 35.26 68.23 10.51
CA LYS A 4 35.07 67.34 9.36
C LYS A 4 35.30 65.87 9.67
N LYS A 5 35.80 65.53 10.88
CA LYS A 5 36.06 64.10 11.25
C LYS A 5 34.95 63.49 12.11
N LEU A 6 34.06 64.28 12.68
CA LEU A 6 33.03 63.76 13.59
C LEU A 6 31.84 63.22 12.82
N ASN A 7 31.50 63.77 11.63
CA ASN A 7 30.34 63.30 10.82
C ASN A 7 30.60 61.98 10.08
N LYS A 8 31.84 61.50 10.05
CA LYS A 8 32.10 60.22 9.33
C LYS A 8 31.86 58.99 10.18
N TYR A 9 31.77 59.13 11.50
CA TYR A 9 31.52 58.01 12.42
C TYR A 9 30.06 57.93 12.89
N ILE A 10 29.28 59.00 12.75
CA ILE A 10 27.84 58.98 13.10
C ILE A 10 27.02 58.27 12.02
N GLY A 11 27.46 58.35 10.74
CA GLY A 11 26.77 57.62 9.65
C GLY A 11 26.94 56.12 9.68
N THR A 12 28.05 55.62 10.28
CA THR A 12 28.34 54.18 10.29
C THR A 12 27.69 53.45 11.47
N VAL A 13 27.36 54.15 12.54
CA VAL A 13 26.70 53.59 13.74
C VAL A 13 25.17 53.45 13.53
N ILE A 14 24.57 54.32 12.69
CA ILE A 14 23.12 54.24 12.41
C ILE A 14 22.80 53.15 11.39
N LEU A 15 23.76 52.72 10.54
CA LEU A 15 23.53 51.64 9.59
C LEU A 15 23.70 50.23 10.21
N GLY A 16 24.37 50.15 11.36
CA GLY A 16 24.63 48.86 12.05
C GLY A 16 23.51 48.40 12.98
N THR A 17 22.59 49.29 13.35
CA THR A 17 21.49 48.98 14.27
C THR A 17 20.15 48.68 13.59
N ALA A 18 20.05 48.87 12.27
CA ALA A 18 18.80 48.57 11.53
C ALA A 18 18.67 47.13 11.04
N ILE A 19 19.67 46.27 11.27
CA ILE A 19 19.67 44.87 10.78
C ILE A 19 19.20 43.85 11.85
N LEU A 20 18.95 44.29 13.09
CA LEU A 20 18.58 43.41 14.20
C LEU A 20 17.07 43.37 14.56
N ALA A 21 16.24 43.91 13.69
CA ALA A 21 14.78 43.85 13.89
C ALA A 21 14.07 43.25 12.65
N VAL A 22 14.60 42.14 12.14
CA VAL A 22 13.76 41.22 11.35
C VAL A 22 13.12 40.30 12.39
N PRO A 23 11.82 40.36 12.66
CA PRO A 23 11.19 39.28 13.41
C PRO A 23 11.42 38.01 12.58
N GLY A 24 12.25 37.11 13.10
CA GLY A 24 12.39 35.79 12.55
C GLY A 24 10.98 35.17 12.51
N CYS A 25 10.59 34.68 11.36
CA CYS A 25 9.39 33.82 11.24
C CYS A 25 9.61 32.55 12.08
N SER A 26 9.46 32.64 13.40
CA SER A 26 9.48 31.49 14.30
C SER A 26 8.09 30.95 14.61
N ASP A 27 7.02 31.70 14.28
CA ASP A 27 5.69 31.40 14.77
C ASP A 27 4.80 30.62 13.78
N THR A 28 5.27 30.37 12.54
CA THR A 28 4.46 29.63 11.54
C THR A 28 4.74 28.13 11.47
N TRP A 29 5.77 27.64 12.16
CA TRP A 29 6.07 26.20 12.18
C TRP A 29 5.33 25.46 13.29
N ASP A 30 5.09 26.11 14.41
CA ASP A 30 4.38 25.51 15.55
C ASP A 30 2.89 25.31 15.27
N ASP A 31 2.25 26.24 14.54
CA ASP A 31 0.84 26.14 14.14
C ASP A 31 0.52 24.97 13.21
N HIS A 32 1.51 24.44 12.50
CA HIS A 32 1.33 23.24 11.66
C HIS A 32 1.44 21.91 12.44
N TYR A 33 1.91 21.96 13.68
CA TYR A 33 2.02 20.81 14.56
C TYR A 33 1.06 20.86 15.75
N GLU A 34 0.32 21.94 15.90
CA GLU A 34 -0.81 21.91 16.81
C GLU A 34 -1.88 20.99 16.23
N VAL A 35 -1.73 19.71 16.55
CA VAL A 35 -2.85 18.76 16.54
C VAL A 35 -3.88 19.41 17.44
N GLY A 36 -4.99 19.88 16.86
CA GLY A 36 -6.05 20.60 17.58
C GLY A 36 -6.30 19.94 18.92
N ASP A 37 -6.26 20.77 19.93
CA ASP A 37 -6.39 20.44 21.35
C ASP A 37 -7.62 19.55 21.61
N SER A 38 -7.39 18.25 21.52
CA SER A 38 -8.14 17.26 22.23
C SER A 38 -7.09 16.43 22.95
N GLY A 39 -6.98 16.58 24.26
CA GLY A 39 -5.96 16.02 25.15
C GLY A 39 -5.81 14.48 25.15
N ASN A 40 -5.86 13.87 24.00
CA ASN A 40 -5.61 12.47 23.73
C ASN A 40 -4.33 12.34 22.88
N VAL A 41 -3.20 12.51 23.53
CA VAL A 41 -1.93 12.02 22.97
C VAL A 41 -2.08 10.51 22.80
N ALA A 42 -2.02 10.04 21.56
CA ALA A 42 -2.05 8.62 21.28
C ALA A 42 -0.88 7.93 22.00
N THR A 43 -1.17 6.97 22.86
CA THR A 43 -0.17 6.21 23.63
C THR A 43 -0.04 4.77 23.14
N LYS A 44 -1.02 4.30 22.35
CA LYS A 44 -1.10 2.94 21.83
C LYS A 44 -0.75 2.90 20.34
N THR A 45 -0.11 1.82 19.90
CA THR A 45 0.05 1.50 18.49
C THR A 45 -1.28 1.11 17.85
N LEU A 46 -1.33 1.03 16.52
CA LEU A 46 -2.50 0.47 15.80
C LEU A 46 -2.82 -0.95 16.27
N TRP A 47 -1.79 -1.78 16.47
CA TRP A 47 -1.96 -3.14 16.97
C TRP A 47 -2.57 -3.17 18.38
N GLU A 48 -2.07 -2.34 19.29
CA GLU A 48 -2.61 -2.23 20.65
C GLU A 48 -4.05 -1.68 20.66
N GLN A 49 -4.39 -0.74 19.78
CA GLN A 49 -5.76 -0.25 19.60
C GLN A 49 -6.69 -1.38 19.14
N ILE A 50 -6.27 -2.14 18.13
CA ILE A 50 -7.06 -3.25 17.55
C ILE A 50 -7.26 -4.35 18.61
N THR A 51 -6.19 -4.79 19.28
CA THR A 51 -6.26 -5.88 20.26
C THR A 51 -6.97 -5.50 21.55
N SER A 52 -7.03 -4.20 21.91
CA SER A 52 -7.81 -3.72 23.05
C SER A 52 -9.29 -3.54 22.76
N ASN A 53 -9.72 -3.67 21.50
CA ASN A 53 -11.13 -3.62 21.13
C ASN A 53 -11.70 -5.02 20.91
N PRO A 54 -12.63 -5.50 21.79
CA PRO A 54 -13.21 -6.84 21.67
C PRO A 54 -13.92 -7.09 20.33
N ASP A 55 -14.49 -6.04 19.73
CA ASP A 55 -15.22 -6.12 18.47
C ASP A 55 -14.30 -6.34 17.25
N LEU A 56 -12.97 -6.26 17.42
CA LEU A 56 -11.97 -6.48 16.38
C LEU A 56 -11.17 -7.78 16.57
N SER A 57 -11.60 -8.67 17.45
CA SER A 57 -10.84 -9.89 17.77
C SER A 57 -10.64 -10.81 16.55
N ARG A 58 -11.61 -10.90 15.64
CA ARG A 58 -11.47 -11.68 14.39
C ARG A 58 -10.43 -11.05 13.46
N PHE A 59 -10.51 -9.75 13.25
CA PHE A 59 -9.52 -9.02 12.46
C PHE A 59 -8.12 -9.16 13.06
N ALA A 60 -7.99 -9.03 14.39
CA ALA A 60 -6.73 -9.20 15.09
C ALA A 60 -6.11 -10.59 14.88
N GLU A 61 -6.92 -11.65 14.98
CA GLU A 61 -6.42 -13.03 14.80
C GLU A 61 -6.02 -13.29 13.34
N ILE A 62 -6.78 -12.79 12.37
CA ILE A 62 -6.42 -12.87 10.94
C ILE A 62 -5.09 -12.14 10.71
N ALA A 63 -4.94 -10.90 11.20
CA ALA A 63 -3.72 -10.11 11.05
C ALA A 63 -2.49 -10.78 11.67
N LYS A 64 -2.67 -11.43 12.83
CA LYS A 64 -1.62 -12.17 13.54
C LYS A 64 -1.14 -13.40 12.77
N ARG A 65 -2.03 -14.09 12.06
CA ARG A 65 -1.69 -15.29 11.29
C ARG A 65 -1.22 -14.99 9.87
N THR A 66 -1.63 -13.86 9.30
CA THR A 66 -1.23 -13.50 7.93
C THR A 66 0.20 -13.01 7.92
N LYS A 67 1.08 -13.77 7.27
CA LYS A 67 2.45 -13.37 7.00
C LYS A 67 2.46 -12.25 5.97
N PHE A 68 3.48 -11.41 6.02
CA PHE A 68 3.72 -10.41 4.99
C PHE A 68 4.49 -11.03 3.82
N TYR A 69 3.98 -10.81 2.61
CA TYR A 69 4.58 -11.26 1.36
C TYR A 69 5.05 -10.05 0.56
N ARG A 70 6.28 -10.05 0.13
CA ARG A 70 6.80 -9.07 -0.84
C ARG A 70 6.48 -9.48 -2.27
N ASP A 71 6.36 -10.74 -2.50
CA ASP A 71 5.93 -11.36 -3.76
C ASP A 71 5.11 -12.63 -3.50
N GLU A 72 4.51 -13.21 -4.55
CA GLU A 72 3.59 -14.34 -4.45
C GLU A 72 4.24 -15.62 -3.85
N LYS A 73 5.56 -15.78 -4.00
CA LYS A 73 6.25 -17.04 -3.66
C LYS A 73 6.98 -17.00 -2.31
N HIS A 74 7.33 -15.81 -1.84
CA HIS A 74 8.26 -15.66 -0.73
C HIS A 74 7.65 -14.84 0.41
N PRO A 75 7.02 -15.50 1.41
CA PRO A 75 6.63 -14.81 2.63
C PRO A 75 7.88 -14.39 3.39
N GLN A 76 7.86 -13.24 4.00
CA GLN A 76 8.81 -12.91 5.05
C GLN A 76 8.57 -13.86 6.22
N SER A 77 9.52 -14.78 6.48
CA SER A 77 9.30 -15.98 7.29
C SER A 77 8.82 -15.73 8.72
N THR A 78 9.04 -14.54 9.27
CA THR A 78 8.70 -14.19 10.65
C THR A 78 7.87 -12.92 10.78
N TYR A 79 7.60 -12.20 9.69
CA TYR A 79 6.92 -10.91 9.73
C TYR A 79 5.45 -11.06 9.37
N THR A 80 4.57 -10.59 10.24
CA THR A 80 3.12 -10.67 10.08
C THR A 80 2.49 -9.29 9.95
N TYR A 81 1.20 -9.22 9.64
CA TYR A 81 0.47 -7.96 9.68
C TYR A 81 0.33 -7.39 11.09
N ALA A 82 0.36 -8.22 12.13
CA ALA A 82 0.47 -7.75 13.51
C ALA A 82 1.77 -6.96 13.73
N ASP A 83 2.88 -7.42 13.17
CA ASP A 83 4.17 -6.73 13.27
C ASP A 83 4.16 -5.40 12.52
N ILE A 84 3.55 -5.35 11.32
CA ILE A 84 3.35 -4.10 10.56
C ILE A 84 2.55 -3.08 11.37
N LEU A 85 1.43 -3.52 11.96
CA LEU A 85 0.53 -2.66 12.71
C LEU A 85 1.09 -2.23 14.07
N ASN A 86 2.08 -2.97 14.58
CA ASN A 86 2.81 -2.62 15.80
C ASN A 86 4.09 -1.83 15.53
N GLY A 87 4.54 -1.78 14.28
CA GLY A 87 5.77 -1.12 13.86
C GLY A 87 5.66 0.41 13.78
N GLY A 88 6.78 1.05 13.41
CA GLY A 88 6.86 2.51 13.30
C GLY A 88 6.31 3.11 12.01
N GLN A 89 5.91 2.29 11.03
CA GLN A 89 5.30 2.77 9.78
C GLN A 89 3.93 3.37 10.07
N VAL A 90 3.71 4.59 9.58
CA VAL A 90 2.42 5.27 9.72
C VAL A 90 1.42 4.71 8.74
N ASN A 91 0.32 4.14 9.27
CA ASN A 91 -0.75 3.54 8.47
C ASN A 91 -2.12 4.08 8.88
N THR A 92 -3.10 3.90 7.99
CA THR A 92 -4.52 3.97 8.32
C THR A 92 -5.12 2.59 8.11
N VAL A 93 -5.93 2.16 9.08
CA VAL A 93 -6.63 0.88 9.05
C VAL A 93 -8.13 1.12 9.06
N TRP A 94 -8.86 0.45 8.18
CA TRP A 94 -10.31 0.33 8.19
C TRP A 94 -10.66 -1.11 8.55
N ALA A 95 -10.70 -1.41 9.85
CA ALA A 95 -10.85 -2.77 10.36
C ALA A 95 -12.34 -3.20 10.38
N PRO A 96 -12.73 -4.29 9.68
CA PRO A 96 -14.04 -4.90 9.83
C PRO A 96 -14.28 -5.37 11.26
N GLU A 97 -15.44 -5.01 11.82
CA GLU A 97 -15.87 -5.51 13.13
C GLU A 97 -16.23 -7.01 13.06
N ASN A 98 -16.26 -7.68 14.21
CA ASN A 98 -16.60 -9.11 14.28
C ASN A 98 -17.97 -9.43 13.65
N SER A 99 -18.92 -8.50 13.75
CA SER A 99 -20.24 -8.64 13.13
C SER A 99 -20.22 -8.58 11.60
N ALA A 100 -19.17 -8.02 11.01
CA ALA A 100 -18.96 -7.92 9.57
C ALA A 100 -18.33 -9.19 8.98
N ILE A 101 -17.63 -9.97 9.80
CA ILE A 101 -16.95 -11.20 9.37
C ILE A 101 -17.79 -12.39 9.82
N SER A 102 -18.42 -13.10 8.89
CA SER A 102 -19.19 -14.31 9.21
C SER A 102 -18.28 -15.42 9.77
N ASP A 103 -18.85 -16.42 10.42
CA ASP A 103 -18.07 -17.58 10.89
C ASP A 103 -17.43 -18.33 9.73
N GLU A 104 -18.13 -18.44 8.60
CA GLU A 104 -17.62 -19.06 7.38
C GLU A 104 -16.44 -18.27 6.79
N ASP A 105 -16.57 -16.95 6.67
CA ASP A 105 -15.46 -16.09 6.17
C ASP A 105 -14.27 -16.12 7.13
N TYR A 106 -14.54 -16.11 8.44
CA TYR A 106 -13.49 -16.18 9.43
C TYR A 106 -12.65 -17.46 9.30
N GLU A 107 -13.30 -18.61 9.25
CA GLU A 107 -12.62 -19.90 9.06
C GLU A 107 -11.90 -19.97 7.72
N LYS A 108 -12.51 -19.45 6.65
CA LYS A 108 -11.88 -19.34 5.34
C LYS A 108 -10.60 -18.51 5.41
N TYR A 109 -10.62 -17.34 6.04
CA TYR A 109 -9.44 -16.47 6.14
C TYR A 109 -8.34 -17.11 7.00
N LEU A 110 -8.68 -17.84 8.06
CA LEU A 110 -7.69 -18.57 8.84
C LEU A 110 -7.04 -19.69 8.03
N GLN A 111 -7.79 -20.42 7.22
CA GLN A 111 -7.24 -21.43 6.30
C GLN A 111 -6.37 -20.81 5.21
N MET A 112 -6.78 -19.66 4.67
CA MET A 112 -5.97 -18.93 3.69
C MET A 112 -4.65 -18.43 4.31
N ALA A 113 -4.64 -18.00 5.57
CA ALA A 113 -3.41 -17.57 6.24
C ALA A 113 -2.35 -18.69 6.29
N GLU A 114 -2.78 -19.94 6.36
CA GLU A 114 -1.88 -21.11 6.41
C GLU A 114 -1.47 -21.61 5.01
N ASN A 115 -2.41 -21.61 4.06
CA ASN A 115 -2.24 -22.31 2.78
C ASN A 115 -2.12 -21.37 1.57
N ASP A 116 -2.61 -20.13 1.69
CA ASP A 116 -2.72 -19.16 0.59
C ASP A 116 -2.57 -17.72 1.09
N GLY A 117 -1.57 -17.50 1.93
CA GLY A 117 -1.37 -16.23 2.65
C GLY A 117 -1.16 -15.03 1.74
N PHE A 118 -0.57 -15.21 0.54
CA PHE A 118 -0.43 -14.13 -0.42
C PHE A 118 -1.81 -13.62 -0.90
N ASN A 119 -2.71 -14.50 -1.26
CA ASN A 119 -4.06 -14.10 -1.68
C ASN A 119 -4.86 -13.49 -0.52
N LEU A 120 -4.70 -14.00 0.70
CA LEU A 120 -5.28 -13.36 1.89
C LEU A 120 -4.74 -11.96 2.11
N GLN A 121 -3.42 -11.77 1.97
CA GLN A 121 -2.81 -10.44 1.99
C GLN A 121 -3.44 -9.51 0.96
N GLN A 122 -3.57 -9.95 -0.29
CA GLN A 122 -4.12 -9.14 -1.36
C GLN A 122 -5.60 -8.83 -1.16
N GLN A 123 -6.40 -9.86 -0.89
CA GLN A 123 -7.86 -9.75 -0.89
C GLN A 123 -8.44 -9.18 0.40
N PHE A 124 -7.72 -9.31 1.52
CA PHE A 124 -8.23 -8.88 2.83
C PHE A 124 -7.29 -7.89 3.52
N MET A 125 -6.09 -8.30 3.97
CA MET A 125 -5.26 -7.42 4.79
C MET A 125 -4.86 -6.14 4.05
N GLY A 126 -4.28 -6.28 2.85
CA GLY A 126 -3.86 -5.14 2.03
C GLY A 126 -5.01 -4.27 1.55
N ASN A 127 -6.22 -4.82 1.50
CA ASN A 127 -7.43 -4.12 1.09
C ASN A 127 -7.97 -3.15 2.15
N HIS A 128 -7.61 -3.35 3.41
CA HIS A 128 -8.10 -2.58 4.56
C HIS A 128 -7.04 -1.66 5.18
N ILE A 129 -5.85 -1.59 4.60
CA ILE A 129 -4.73 -0.81 5.15
C ILE A 129 -4.16 0.09 4.07
N ALA A 130 -3.93 1.36 4.40
CA ALA A 130 -3.23 2.31 3.54
C ALA A 130 -2.04 2.94 4.26
N LEU A 131 -1.05 3.37 3.49
CA LEU A 131 0.03 4.20 4.00
C LEU A 131 -0.46 5.59 4.36
N TRP A 132 0.18 6.17 5.37
CA TRP A 132 -0.06 7.51 5.91
C TRP A 132 -1.40 7.66 6.65
N ARG A 133 -1.51 8.74 7.40
CA ARG A 133 -2.75 9.07 8.11
C ARG A 133 -3.82 9.55 7.15
N ARG A 134 -5.01 8.93 7.23
CA ARG A 134 -6.24 9.40 6.60
C ARG A 134 -7.25 9.68 7.70
N ILE A 135 -7.67 10.93 7.79
CA ILE A 135 -8.58 11.38 8.84
C ILE A 135 -9.98 11.57 8.24
N TYR A 136 -10.98 11.09 8.95
CA TYR A 136 -12.37 11.37 8.65
C TYR A 136 -12.68 12.81 9.11
N ALA A 137 -12.59 13.75 8.20
CA ALA A 137 -12.91 15.15 8.41
C ALA A 137 -13.46 15.77 7.12
N GLY A 138 -14.44 16.67 7.25
CA GLY A 138 -15.10 17.25 6.07
C GLY A 138 -16.10 16.28 5.43
N THR A 139 -16.43 16.56 4.17
CA THR A 139 -17.42 15.81 3.37
C THR A 139 -16.87 15.37 2.01
N ASP A 140 -15.55 15.50 1.81
CA ASP A 140 -14.91 15.20 0.55
C ASP A 140 -14.87 13.70 0.30
N ILE A 141 -14.74 13.33 -0.98
CA ILE A 141 -14.50 11.97 -1.42
C ILE A 141 -13.03 11.86 -1.78
N ASP A 142 -12.31 10.98 -1.08
CA ASP A 142 -10.91 10.68 -1.36
C ASP A 142 -10.79 9.35 -2.08
N THR A 143 -9.89 9.29 -3.05
CA THR A 143 -9.39 8.04 -3.59
C THR A 143 -8.12 7.64 -2.83
N VAL A 144 -8.19 6.53 -2.11
CA VAL A 144 -7.10 6.05 -1.26
C VAL A 144 -6.46 4.83 -1.90
N LYS A 145 -5.16 4.91 -2.16
CA LYS A 145 -4.38 3.73 -2.57
C LYS A 145 -4.05 2.90 -1.33
N VAL A 146 -4.56 1.67 -1.28
CA VAL A 146 -4.32 0.71 -0.19
C VAL A 146 -3.09 -0.16 -0.46
N LEU A 147 -2.67 -0.98 0.52
CA LEU A 147 -1.40 -1.73 0.45
C LEU A 147 -1.34 -2.75 -0.69
N ASN A 148 -2.47 -3.31 -1.11
CA ASN A 148 -2.53 -4.19 -2.29
C ASN A 148 -2.49 -3.45 -3.64
N GLY A 149 -2.33 -2.11 -3.64
CA GLY A 149 -2.27 -1.29 -4.84
C GLY A 149 -3.62 -0.82 -5.38
N LYS A 150 -4.74 -1.32 -4.87
CA LYS A 150 -6.10 -0.93 -5.27
C LYS A 150 -6.42 0.51 -4.87
N ASN A 151 -7.27 1.15 -5.66
CA ASN A 151 -7.82 2.46 -5.37
C ASN A 151 -9.20 2.31 -4.72
N MET A 152 -9.30 2.70 -3.45
CA MET A 152 -10.52 2.61 -2.65
C MET A 152 -11.16 3.98 -2.46
N ILE A 153 -12.46 4.04 -2.43
CA ILE A 153 -13.21 5.27 -2.19
C ILE A 153 -13.45 5.47 -0.69
N PHE A 154 -12.93 6.55 -0.15
CA PHE A 154 -13.21 7.03 1.20
C PHE A 154 -14.16 8.22 1.12
N ASP A 155 -15.45 7.95 1.24
CA ASP A 155 -16.50 8.99 1.19
C ASP A 155 -16.80 9.50 2.60
N LYS A 156 -16.23 10.65 2.93
CA LYS A 156 -16.43 11.29 4.23
C LYS A 156 -17.81 11.91 4.37
N GLY A 157 -18.46 12.27 3.26
CA GLY A 157 -19.83 12.80 3.25
C GLY A 157 -20.86 11.73 3.62
N GLN A 158 -20.74 10.54 3.06
CA GLN A 158 -21.61 9.41 3.38
C GLN A 158 -21.14 8.61 4.60
N GLY A 159 -19.89 8.77 5.00
CA GLY A 159 -19.32 8.00 6.11
C GLY A 159 -19.00 6.58 5.75
N THR A 160 -18.50 6.35 4.53
CA THR A 160 -18.22 5.02 4.02
C THR A 160 -16.77 4.87 3.54
N PHE A 161 -16.26 3.65 3.60
CA PHE A 161 -15.06 3.22 2.93
C PHE A 161 -15.40 2.05 2.01
N GLN A 162 -15.19 2.22 0.71
CA GLN A 162 -15.57 1.28 -0.35
C GLN A 162 -17.04 0.80 -0.22
N ASN A 163 -17.95 1.75 0.03
CA ASN A 163 -19.38 1.60 0.31
C ASN A 163 -19.72 0.97 1.69
N GLU A 164 -18.74 0.52 2.46
CA GLU A 164 -18.97 -0.03 3.79
C GLU A 164 -19.04 1.07 4.85
N VAL A 165 -20.02 0.99 5.73
CA VAL A 165 -20.27 2.02 6.76
C VAL A 165 -19.15 2.04 7.78
N ILE A 166 -18.58 3.23 8.01
CA ILE A 166 -17.59 3.45 9.07
C ILE A 166 -18.32 3.67 10.38
N ASN A 167 -18.07 2.80 11.35
CA ASN A 167 -18.69 2.88 12.69
C ASN A 167 -17.91 3.81 13.63
N LEU A 168 -16.71 3.40 14.02
CA LEU A 168 -15.82 4.24 14.82
C LEU A 168 -14.82 4.96 13.91
N LYS A 169 -14.63 6.24 14.15
CA LYS A 169 -13.83 7.13 13.30
C LYS A 169 -12.69 7.73 14.07
N ASN A 170 -11.54 7.88 13.41
CA ASN A 170 -10.39 8.63 13.93
C ASN A 170 -9.86 8.14 15.27
N ILE A 171 -9.87 6.83 15.53
CA ILE A 171 -9.22 6.29 16.72
C ILE A 171 -7.71 6.52 16.57
N PRO A 172 -7.11 7.38 17.43
CA PRO A 172 -5.71 7.75 17.24
C PRO A 172 -4.77 6.65 17.71
N ALA A 173 -3.70 6.42 16.94
CA ALA A 173 -2.59 5.58 17.34
C ALA A 173 -1.26 6.31 17.10
N VAL A 174 -0.20 5.97 17.84
CA VAL A 174 1.12 6.60 17.71
C VAL A 174 1.65 6.45 16.27
N ASN A 175 1.35 5.32 15.64
CA ASN A 175 1.76 4.97 14.29
C ASN A 175 0.59 4.97 13.29
N GLY A 176 -0.50 5.72 13.52
CA GLY A 176 -1.55 5.78 12.51
C GLY A 176 -2.91 6.24 12.99
N THR A 177 -3.92 5.86 12.21
CA THR A 177 -5.33 6.10 12.50
C THR A 177 -6.13 4.82 12.26
N LEU A 178 -7.00 4.46 13.18
CA LEU A 178 -7.89 3.32 13.06
C LEU A 178 -9.33 3.81 12.84
N HIS A 179 -9.98 3.20 11.88
CA HIS A 179 -11.43 3.26 11.67
C HIS A 179 -11.98 1.85 11.77
N THR A 180 -13.25 1.68 12.17
CA THR A 180 -13.91 0.38 12.13
C THR A 180 -15.02 0.37 11.08
N LEU A 181 -15.25 -0.78 10.46
CA LEU A 181 -16.26 -1.00 9.42
C LEU A 181 -17.36 -1.95 9.88
N LYS A 182 -18.59 -1.70 9.43
CA LYS A 182 -19.75 -2.59 9.61
C LYS A 182 -19.81 -3.72 8.57
N GLY A 183 -18.99 -3.65 7.52
CA GLY A 183 -18.85 -4.65 6.48
C GLY A 183 -17.39 -4.86 6.09
N ILE A 184 -17.13 -5.81 5.20
CA ILE A 184 -15.80 -6.07 4.64
C ILE A 184 -15.69 -5.27 3.35
N ALA A 185 -14.68 -4.39 3.23
CA ALA A 185 -14.42 -3.68 1.99
C ALA A 185 -14.13 -4.69 0.86
N GLU A 186 -14.98 -4.67 -0.16
CA GLU A 186 -14.92 -5.62 -1.27
C GLU A 186 -13.61 -5.52 -2.04
N PHE A 187 -12.94 -6.66 -2.25
CA PHE A 187 -11.81 -6.74 -3.17
C PHE A 187 -12.34 -6.83 -4.61
N LYS A 188 -12.01 -5.82 -5.42
CA LYS A 188 -12.41 -5.79 -6.83
C LYS A 188 -11.27 -6.28 -7.70
N TYR A 189 -11.51 -7.39 -8.38
CA TYR A 189 -10.57 -7.92 -9.35
C TYR A 189 -10.40 -6.96 -10.55
N ASN A 190 -9.17 -6.69 -10.97
CA ASN A 190 -8.92 -6.26 -12.33
C ASN A 190 -9.08 -7.45 -13.29
N LEU A 191 -8.97 -7.23 -14.60
CA LEU A 191 -9.21 -8.31 -15.57
C LEU A 191 -8.20 -9.46 -15.47
N TYR A 192 -6.94 -9.14 -15.18
CA TYR A 192 -5.91 -10.16 -14.99
C TYR A 192 -6.20 -11.02 -13.75
N GLU A 193 -6.48 -10.39 -12.62
CA GLU A 193 -6.83 -11.07 -11.38
C GLU A 193 -8.12 -11.86 -11.50
N TYR A 194 -9.12 -11.33 -12.23
CA TYR A 194 -10.34 -12.06 -12.49
C TYR A 194 -10.11 -13.36 -13.25
N ILE A 195 -9.23 -13.33 -14.25
CA ILE A 195 -8.84 -14.54 -14.98
C ILE A 195 -8.06 -15.48 -14.06
N LYS A 196 -7.11 -14.95 -13.29
CA LYS A 196 -6.19 -15.75 -12.46
C LYS A 196 -6.90 -16.35 -11.23
N PHE A 197 -7.77 -15.60 -10.57
CA PHE A 197 -8.35 -15.94 -9.26
C PHE A 197 -9.88 -15.94 -9.23
N GLY A 198 -10.54 -15.29 -10.19
CA GLY A 198 -11.98 -15.02 -10.17
C GLY A 198 -12.89 -16.18 -10.56
N GLY A 199 -12.35 -17.41 -10.72
CA GLY A 199 -13.14 -18.61 -10.94
C GLY A 199 -13.42 -18.96 -12.41
N THR A 200 -12.77 -18.34 -13.37
CA THR A 200 -12.73 -18.83 -14.76
C THR A 200 -11.72 -19.98 -14.86
N THR A 201 -12.12 -21.16 -14.49
CA THR A 201 -11.32 -22.39 -14.66
C THR A 201 -11.64 -23.03 -15.99
N ASN A 202 -11.07 -22.52 -17.06
CA ASN A 202 -11.22 -23.09 -18.40
C ASN A 202 -9.85 -23.21 -19.10
N THR A 203 -9.82 -23.87 -20.23
CA THR A 203 -8.59 -24.10 -21.02
C THR A 203 -7.90 -22.78 -21.39
N PHE A 204 -8.66 -21.72 -21.60
CA PHE A 204 -8.10 -20.37 -21.85
C PHE A 204 -7.38 -19.81 -20.62
N HIS A 205 -7.96 -19.97 -19.43
CA HIS A 205 -7.29 -19.63 -18.17
C HIS A 205 -5.96 -20.37 -18.04
N ASP A 206 -5.96 -21.69 -18.18
CA ASP A 206 -4.75 -22.51 -18.05
C ASP A 206 -3.69 -22.10 -19.06
N TYR A 207 -4.10 -21.80 -20.29
CA TYR A 207 -3.21 -21.30 -21.33
C TYR A 207 -2.57 -19.96 -20.98
N LEU A 208 -3.31 -19.04 -20.38
CA LEU A 208 -2.79 -17.72 -19.99
C LEU A 208 -1.88 -17.81 -18.76
N VAL A 209 -2.32 -18.49 -17.71
CA VAL A 209 -1.57 -18.59 -16.45
C VAL A 209 -0.26 -19.38 -16.65
N ALA A 210 -0.24 -20.37 -17.53
CA ALA A 210 1.00 -21.09 -17.89
C ALA A 210 2.08 -20.19 -18.53
N ARG A 211 1.74 -18.96 -18.91
CA ARG A 211 2.67 -17.97 -19.48
C ARG A 211 3.12 -16.92 -18.49
N ASP A 212 2.70 -17.04 -17.25
CA ASP A 212 3.26 -16.25 -16.16
C ASP A 212 4.76 -16.57 -16.02
N THR A 213 5.56 -15.55 -16.01
CA THR A 213 7.01 -15.66 -15.85
C THR A 213 7.42 -14.85 -14.63
N THR A 214 8.16 -15.49 -13.74
CA THR A 214 8.67 -14.86 -12.53
C THR A 214 10.12 -14.42 -12.74
N TYR A 215 10.41 -13.17 -12.41
CA TYR A 215 11.71 -12.55 -12.57
C TYR A 215 12.24 -12.08 -11.22
N PHE A 216 13.52 -12.34 -10.96
CA PHE A 216 14.22 -11.78 -9.81
C PHE A 216 14.47 -10.29 -9.99
N SER A 217 14.26 -9.48 -8.94
CA SER A 217 14.54 -8.05 -8.92
C SER A 217 15.66 -7.73 -7.93
N ALA A 218 16.86 -7.55 -8.42
CA ALA A 218 18.00 -7.13 -7.61
C ALA A 218 17.72 -5.77 -6.93
N GLY A 219 17.20 -4.78 -7.67
CA GLY A 219 16.94 -3.45 -7.16
C GLY A 219 15.84 -3.34 -6.08
N SER A 220 14.96 -4.36 -5.97
CA SER A 220 13.94 -4.43 -4.92
C SER A 220 14.33 -5.37 -3.78
N SER A 221 15.40 -6.13 -3.96
CA SER A 221 15.94 -7.09 -2.99
C SER A 221 16.92 -6.41 -2.03
N ILE A 222 17.14 -7.01 -0.86
CA ILE A 222 18.11 -6.51 0.12
C ILE A 222 19.40 -7.29 -0.06
N GLU A 223 20.46 -6.57 -0.46
CA GLU A 223 21.78 -7.15 -0.62
C GLU A 223 22.37 -7.60 0.74
N GLY A 224 22.96 -8.78 0.74
CA GLY A 224 23.75 -9.32 1.83
C GLY A 224 25.25 -9.01 1.66
N ARG A 225 26.07 -9.73 2.39
CA ARG A 225 27.52 -9.67 2.17
C ARG A 225 27.84 -10.44 0.89
N PRO A 226 28.78 -9.97 0.04
CA PRO A 226 29.22 -10.72 -1.11
C PRO A 226 29.71 -12.12 -0.71
N ASP A 227 29.54 -13.08 -1.62
CA ASP A 227 30.11 -14.44 -1.45
C ASP A 227 31.66 -14.44 -1.50
N GLU A 228 32.26 -15.60 -1.32
CA GLU A 228 33.74 -15.76 -1.33
C GLU A 228 34.36 -15.37 -2.68
N ASN A 229 33.56 -15.30 -3.75
CA ASN A 229 34.01 -14.92 -5.09
C ASN A 229 33.71 -13.44 -5.41
N GLY A 230 33.11 -12.70 -4.46
CA GLY A 230 32.73 -11.31 -4.64
C GLY A 230 31.41 -11.09 -5.35
N ASN A 231 30.60 -12.15 -5.56
CA ASN A 231 29.28 -12.00 -6.17
C ASN A 231 28.27 -11.47 -5.14
N PRO A 232 27.28 -10.65 -5.57
CA PRO A 232 26.23 -10.18 -4.69
C PRO A 232 25.40 -11.36 -4.17
N THR A 233 25.15 -11.40 -2.86
CA THR A 233 24.16 -12.29 -2.26
C THR A 233 22.98 -11.45 -1.77
N TYR A 234 21.84 -12.08 -1.54
CA TYR A 234 20.63 -11.39 -1.09
C TYR A 234 20.11 -12.06 0.18
N VAL A 235 19.92 -11.26 1.22
CA VAL A 235 19.31 -11.73 2.48
C VAL A 235 17.80 -11.73 2.39
N ASP A 236 17.27 -10.97 1.43
CA ASP A 236 15.85 -10.92 1.10
C ASP A 236 15.71 -10.72 -0.41
N SER A 237 15.10 -11.69 -1.07
CA SER A 237 14.95 -11.74 -2.53
C SER A 237 13.52 -11.41 -2.93
N VAL A 238 13.34 -10.44 -3.82
CA VAL A 238 12.04 -10.04 -4.37
C VAL A 238 11.92 -10.50 -5.81
N TYR A 239 10.74 -11.02 -6.16
CA TYR A 239 10.41 -11.48 -7.50
C TYR A 239 9.16 -10.82 -8.01
N PHE A 240 9.12 -10.52 -9.30
CA PHE A 240 7.93 -10.04 -10.00
C PHE A 240 7.40 -11.11 -10.96
N THR A 241 6.10 -11.30 -10.95
CA THR A 241 5.43 -12.15 -11.94
C THR A 241 4.82 -11.25 -13.01
N SER A 242 5.09 -11.55 -14.26
CA SER A 242 4.53 -10.84 -15.42
C SER A 242 4.01 -11.84 -16.43
N ASN A 243 2.91 -11.49 -17.09
CA ASN A 243 2.33 -12.26 -18.19
C ASN A 243 2.40 -11.44 -19.48
N ARG A 244 3.23 -11.88 -20.43
CA ARG A 244 3.46 -11.15 -21.67
C ARG A 244 2.22 -11.06 -22.58
N MET A 245 1.23 -11.91 -22.37
CA MET A 245 -0.01 -11.90 -23.17
C MET A 245 -1.07 -10.94 -22.61
N LEU A 246 -1.02 -10.66 -21.32
CA LEU A 246 -2.02 -9.89 -20.61
C LEU A 246 -1.52 -8.51 -20.18
N SER A 247 -0.20 -8.36 -20.07
CA SER A 247 0.45 -7.10 -19.70
C SER A 247 1.23 -6.53 -20.89
N ASN A 248 0.98 -5.28 -21.20
CA ASN A 248 1.78 -4.55 -22.20
C ASN A 248 3.12 -4.03 -21.62
N SER A 249 3.36 -4.21 -20.35
CA SER A 249 4.64 -3.88 -19.74
C SER A 249 5.68 -4.94 -20.10
N TRP A 250 6.43 -4.68 -21.14
CA TRP A 250 7.57 -5.51 -21.54
C TRP A 250 8.77 -5.13 -20.67
N TYR A 251 9.03 -5.92 -19.66
CA TYR A 251 10.31 -5.86 -18.98
C TYR A 251 11.29 -6.75 -19.74
N LEU A 252 12.24 -6.13 -20.42
CA LEU A 252 13.36 -6.83 -21.03
C LEU A 252 14.51 -6.85 -20.02
N PRO A 253 15.18 -8.00 -19.81
CA PRO A 253 16.44 -8.01 -19.08
C PRO A 253 17.42 -7.08 -19.83
N ASN A 254 17.96 -6.11 -19.11
CA ASN A 254 19.00 -5.28 -19.66
C ASN A 254 20.28 -6.12 -19.77
N THR A 255 20.76 -6.30 -20.99
CA THR A 255 21.93 -7.12 -21.32
C THR A 255 23.25 -6.52 -20.85
N GLY A 256 23.33 -5.97 -19.66
CA GLY A 256 24.57 -5.39 -19.14
C GLY A 256 24.51 -4.77 -17.75
N ALA A 257 23.35 -4.71 -17.14
CA ALA A 257 23.18 -4.34 -15.73
C ALA A 257 21.93 -5.04 -15.22
N ASP A 258 21.91 -5.41 -13.95
CA ASP A 258 20.80 -6.10 -13.26
C ASP A 258 19.51 -5.27 -13.15
N SER A 259 19.24 -4.42 -14.12
CA SER A 259 18.06 -3.56 -14.14
C SER A 259 17.15 -3.91 -15.33
N TRP A 260 15.88 -4.09 -15.02
CA TRP A 260 14.81 -4.24 -15.98
C TRP A 260 14.49 -2.87 -16.57
N VAL A 261 14.58 -2.71 -17.87
CA VAL A 261 14.12 -1.52 -18.58
C VAL A 261 12.80 -1.82 -19.28
N MET A 262 11.86 -0.89 -19.18
CA MET A 262 10.69 -0.92 -20.06
C MET A 262 11.17 -0.81 -21.50
N ALA A 263 10.70 -1.69 -22.38
CA ALA A 263 11.02 -1.61 -23.78
C ALA A 263 10.47 -0.27 -24.33
N GLU A 264 11.31 0.41 -25.12
CA GLU A 264 10.92 1.64 -25.81
C GLU A 264 9.68 1.36 -26.66
N GLY A 265 8.56 2.06 -26.39
CA GLY A 265 7.27 1.84 -27.07
C GLY A 265 6.26 0.99 -26.29
N SER A 266 6.60 0.42 -25.12
CA SER A 266 5.61 -0.17 -24.22
C SER A 266 4.87 0.94 -23.47
N PHE A 267 3.76 1.38 -24.02
CA PHE A 267 2.79 2.17 -23.25
C PHE A 267 2.17 1.23 -22.24
N GLY A 268 2.52 1.41 -20.97
CA GLY A 268 2.17 0.57 -19.84
C GLY A 268 0.68 0.34 -19.56
N GLU A 269 -0.05 -0.15 -20.55
CA GLU A 269 -1.49 -0.36 -20.54
C GLU A 269 -1.79 -1.87 -20.56
N GLY A 270 -1.44 -2.55 -19.48
CA GLY A 270 -1.86 -3.93 -19.28
C GLY A 270 -3.24 -4.01 -18.64
N ILE A 271 -3.95 -5.12 -18.84
CA ILE A 271 -5.24 -5.39 -18.19
C ILE A 271 -5.15 -5.62 -16.68
N ASP A 272 -3.95 -5.59 -16.15
CA ASP A 272 -3.57 -5.64 -14.74
C ASP A 272 -3.56 -4.25 -14.06
N ARG A 273 -3.79 -3.18 -14.82
CA ARG A 273 -3.75 -1.81 -14.28
C ARG A 273 -5.05 -1.41 -13.59
N GLU A 274 -4.90 -0.72 -12.45
CA GLU A 274 -6.03 -0.21 -11.65
C GLU A 274 -6.58 1.15 -12.12
N ASP A 275 -5.83 1.85 -12.98
CA ASP A 275 -6.16 3.20 -13.47
C ASP A 275 -6.83 3.20 -14.85
N SER A 276 -7.08 2.02 -15.41
CA SER A 276 -7.64 1.86 -16.75
C SER A 276 -8.80 0.89 -16.77
N SER A 277 -9.76 1.10 -17.67
CA SER A 277 -10.93 0.25 -17.84
C SER A 277 -10.83 -0.55 -19.12
N TYR A 278 -11.00 -1.85 -19.02
CA TYR A 278 -10.91 -2.78 -20.13
C TYR A 278 -12.16 -3.65 -20.25
N VAL A 279 -12.42 -4.12 -21.47
CA VAL A 279 -13.43 -5.14 -21.76
C VAL A 279 -12.73 -6.30 -22.45
N MET A 280 -12.94 -7.50 -21.95
CA MET A 280 -12.40 -8.73 -22.52
C MET A 280 -13.50 -9.74 -22.78
N VAL A 281 -13.44 -10.41 -23.95
CA VAL A 281 -14.30 -11.55 -24.27
C VAL A 281 -13.51 -12.83 -24.02
N ILE A 282 -13.93 -13.61 -23.04
CA ILE A 282 -13.31 -14.89 -22.71
C ILE A 282 -14.05 -15.99 -23.47
N PRO A 283 -13.35 -16.78 -24.31
CA PRO A 283 -13.98 -17.88 -25.05
C PRO A 283 -14.39 -19.02 -24.10
N THR A 284 -15.46 -19.74 -24.44
CA THR A 284 -15.76 -21.03 -23.81
C THR A 284 -14.72 -22.08 -24.21
N ASP A 285 -14.67 -23.21 -23.50
CA ASP A 285 -13.75 -24.32 -23.83
C ASP A 285 -13.95 -24.82 -25.26
N GLU A 286 -15.20 -24.95 -25.71
CA GLU A 286 -15.53 -25.36 -27.06
C GLU A 286 -15.06 -24.31 -28.10
N GLY A 287 -15.28 -23.03 -27.80
CA GLY A 287 -14.85 -21.92 -28.64
C GLY A 287 -13.33 -21.85 -28.74
N TRP A 288 -12.64 -22.04 -27.60
CA TRP A 288 -11.19 -22.09 -27.56
C TRP A 288 -10.62 -23.26 -28.36
N ALA A 289 -11.13 -24.47 -28.12
CA ALA A 289 -10.71 -25.69 -28.84
C ALA A 289 -10.92 -25.53 -30.37
N ALA A 290 -12.08 -25.00 -30.78
CA ALA A 290 -12.40 -24.76 -32.17
C ALA A 290 -11.46 -23.75 -32.84
N ALA A 291 -11.01 -22.74 -32.13
CA ALA A 291 -10.05 -21.73 -32.63
C ALA A 291 -8.61 -22.28 -32.62
N TYR A 292 -8.19 -22.89 -31.52
CA TYR A 292 -6.81 -23.37 -31.33
C TYR A 292 -6.43 -24.48 -32.31
N ASN A 293 -7.38 -25.39 -32.65
CA ASN A 293 -7.16 -26.47 -33.62
C ASN A 293 -7.07 -25.99 -35.09
N LYS A 294 -7.32 -24.71 -35.35
CA LYS A 294 -7.19 -24.10 -36.68
C LYS A 294 -5.86 -23.38 -36.91
N LEU A 295 -5.08 -23.19 -35.85
CA LEU A 295 -3.74 -22.59 -35.89
C LEU A 295 -2.67 -23.66 -36.08
#